data_0f9e19dcbe4483c4854ea36c7f075814
#
_entry.id   0f9e19dcbe4483c4854ea36c7f075814
#
_cell.length_a   1.000
_cell.length_b   1.000
_cell.length_c   1.000
_cell.angle_alpha   90.00
_cell.angle_beta   90.00
_cell.angle_gamma   90.00
#
_symmetry.space_group_name_H-M   'P 1'
#
loop_
_entity.id
_entity.type
_entity.pdbx_description
1 polymer ?
#
loop_
_entity_poly.entity_id
_entity_poly.type
_entity_poly.pdbx_seq_one_letter_code
_entity_poly.pdbx_strand_id
1 'polypeptide(L)'
;MLDTVYRDFGHGYLPQWHSDIIDLEAYYLAPEDNALFVAERDGRVVATAGVRGQTPTSPPHPAEVASRFEGGRTASLYRVYVRPEHRRRGLAGAMVGACLEFVASRDRYTGVYLHTDARTPGAVEFWSRRGTVLFDERLAVNEARDAREEPFETVHFALRIPG
;
A
#
# COMPACT_ATOMS: atom_id res chain seq x y z
N MET A 1 13.70 -2.04 -2.81
CA MET A 1 12.67 -1.60 -1.84
C MET A 1 13.28 -1.09 -0.53
N LEU A 2 14.04 -1.88 0.21
CA LEU A 2 14.61 -1.47 1.52
C LEU A 2 15.47 -0.20 1.47
N ASP A 3 16.26 0.00 0.41
CA ASP A 3 17.02 1.25 0.21
C ASP A 3 16.10 2.48 0.13
N THR A 4 14.94 2.36 -0.53
CA THR A 4 13.95 3.45 -0.60
C THR A 4 13.29 3.68 0.75
N VAL A 5 12.96 2.61 1.48
CA VAL A 5 12.42 2.70 2.85
C VAL A 5 13.42 3.41 3.77
N TYR A 6 14.69 3.01 3.72
CA TYR A 6 15.72 3.65 4.53
C TYR A 6 15.87 5.15 4.25
N ARG A 7 15.84 5.53 2.96
CA ARG A 7 15.94 6.95 2.56
C ARG A 7 14.73 7.78 2.97
N ASP A 8 13.54 7.19 2.94
CA ASP A 8 12.28 7.90 3.22
C ASP A 8 11.98 7.97 4.72
N PHE A 9 12.32 6.91 5.47
CA PHE A 9 11.89 6.76 6.87
C PHE A 9 13.03 6.66 7.89
N GLY A 10 14.29 6.59 7.43
CA GLY A 10 15.46 6.53 8.28
C GLY A 10 15.70 5.19 9.00
N HIS A 11 14.89 4.16 8.69
CA HIS A 11 15.06 2.82 9.25
C HIS A 11 15.19 1.75 8.16
N GLY A 12 15.85 0.64 8.49
CA GLY A 12 16.03 -0.49 7.58
C GLY A 12 14.92 -1.53 7.69
N TYR A 13 15.31 -2.80 7.60
CA TYR A 13 14.41 -3.94 7.70
C TYR A 13 13.82 -4.09 9.11
N LEU A 14 12.49 -4.14 9.18
CA LEU A 14 11.73 -4.43 10.38
C LEU A 14 10.87 -5.68 10.10
N PRO A 15 11.14 -6.83 10.78
CA PRO A 15 10.48 -8.11 10.46
C PRO A 15 8.96 -8.04 10.47
N GLN A 16 8.39 -7.32 11.43
CA GLN A 16 6.94 -7.19 11.60
C GLN A 16 6.26 -6.46 10.42
N TRP A 17 7.01 -5.65 9.64
CA TRP A 17 6.44 -4.84 8.55
C TRP A 17 7.00 -5.16 7.17
N HIS A 18 8.13 -5.87 7.11
CA HIS A 18 8.88 -6.04 5.86
C HIS A 18 9.12 -7.51 5.48
N SER A 19 8.45 -8.48 6.13
CA SER A 19 8.61 -9.90 5.83
C SER A 19 8.37 -10.22 4.36
N ASP A 20 7.40 -9.53 3.74
CA ASP A 20 7.07 -9.69 2.34
C ASP A 20 8.13 -9.14 1.37
N ILE A 21 9.04 -8.28 1.82
CA ILE A 21 10.18 -7.80 1.01
C ILE A 21 11.30 -8.84 0.96
N ILE A 22 11.41 -9.67 2.00
CA ILE A 22 12.46 -10.70 2.08
C ILE A 22 12.03 -11.97 1.34
N ASP A 23 10.76 -12.32 1.39
CA ASP A 23 10.21 -13.50 0.71
C ASP A 23 9.18 -13.09 -0.34
N LEU A 24 9.69 -12.52 -1.45
CA LEU A 24 8.82 -12.10 -2.56
C LEU A 24 8.09 -13.27 -3.19
N GLU A 25 8.70 -14.46 -3.19
CA GLU A 25 8.09 -15.67 -3.75
C GLU A 25 6.79 -16.01 -3.02
N ALA A 26 6.87 -16.17 -1.69
CA ALA A 26 5.70 -16.54 -0.90
C ALA A 26 4.58 -15.49 -0.90
N TYR A 27 4.95 -14.20 -0.96
CA TYR A 27 3.97 -13.14 -0.80
C TYR A 27 3.38 -12.59 -2.11
N TYR A 28 4.12 -12.70 -3.23
CA TYR A 28 3.70 -12.05 -4.47
C TYR A 28 3.73 -12.95 -5.70
N LEU A 29 4.55 -14.00 -5.73
CA LEU A 29 4.78 -14.78 -6.95
C LEU A 29 4.06 -16.14 -6.92
N ALA A 30 4.07 -16.84 -5.78
CA ALA A 30 3.39 -18.13 -5.66
C ALA A 30 1.86 -18.03 -5.62
N PRO A 31 1.23 -17.05 -4.93
CA PRO A 31 -0.23 -16.91 -4.95
C PRO A 31 -0.71 -16.31 -6.28
N GLU A 32 -1.60 -17.02 -7.00
CA GLU A 32 -2.11 -16.61 -8.32
C GLU A 32 -2.84 -15.25 -8.32
N ASP A 33 -3.41 -14.88 -7.17
CA ASP A 33 -4.16 -13.63 -7.00
C ASP A 33 -3.29 -12.47 -6.49
N ASN A 34 -2.00 -12.69 -6.35
CA ASN A 34 -1.05 -11.65 -5.96
C ASN A 34 -0.16 -11.28 -7.15
N ALA A 35 0.46 -10.12 -7.09
CA ALA A 35 1.44 -9.69 -8.08
C ALA A 35 2.40 -8.66 -7.51
N LEU A 36 3.62 -8.65 -8.03
CA LEU A 36 4.59 -7.58 -7.80
C LEU A 36 5.03 -7.02 -9.16
N PHE A 37 4.72 -5.77 -9.39
CA PHE A 37 5.16 -5.02 -10.56
C PHE A 37 6.44 -4.26 -10.25
N VAL A 38 7.33 -4.21 -11.23
CA VAL A 38 8.57 -3.45 -11.15
C VAL A 38 8.74 -2.61 -12.42
N ALA A 39 9.23 -1.39 -12.25
CA ALA A 39 9.74 -0.60 -13.36
C ALA A 39 11.27 -0.65 -13.33
N GLU A 40 11.85 -0.97 -14.48
CA GLU A 40 13.31 -1.03 -14.66
C GLU A 40 13.78 0.10 -15.55
N ARG A 41 14.95 0.62 -15.25
CA ARG A 41 15.70 1.53 -16.09
C ARG A 41 17.19 1.24 -15.99
N ASP A 42 17.83 1.07 -17.12
CA ASP A 42 19.28 0.82 -17.22
C ASP A 42 19.73 -0.37 -16.33
N GLY A 43 18.96 -1.49 -16.36
CA GLY A 43 19.22 -2.69 -15.56
C GLY A 43 18.95 -2.57 -14.06
N ARG A 44 18.28 -1.49 -13.63
CA ARG A 44 18.00 -1.24 -12.20
C ARG A 44 16.50 -1.04 -11.96
N VAL A 45 15.99 -1.71 -10.95
CA VAL A 45 14.60 -1.46 -10.49
C VAL A 45 14.51 -0.06 -9.88
N VAL A 46 13.65 0.77 -10.46
CA VAL A 46 13.44 2.18 -10.08
C VAL A 46 12.09 2.44 -9.42
N ALA A 47 11.12 1.56 -9.63
CA ALA A 47 9.83 1.61 -8.94
C ALA A 47 9.27 0.20 -8.72
N THR A 48 8.41 0.07 -7.71
CA THR A 48 7.68 -1.17 -7.38
C THR A 48 6.24 -0.84 -7.03
N ALA A 49 5.33 -1.81 -7.21
CA ALA A 49 3.99 -1.83 -6.63
C ALA A 49 3.51 -3.27 -6.52
N GLY A 50 2.89 -3.64 -5.41
CA GLY A 50 2.39 -4.98 -5.17
C GLY A 50 0.89 -5.01 -4.96
N VAL A 51 0.28 -6.13 -5.36
CA VAL A 51 -1.11 -6.49 -5.08
C VAL A 51 -1.10 -7.75 -4.24
N ARG A 52 -1.89 -7.78 -3.16
CA ARG A 52 -2.12 -8.98 -2.36
C ARG A 52 -3.62 -9.17 -2.12
N GLY A 53 -4.11 -10.39 -2.26
CA GLY A 53 -5.46 -10.79 -1.88
C GLY A 53 -5.63 -10.78 -0.36
N GLN A 54 -5.61 -9.60 0.23
CA GLN A 54 -5.68 -9.42 1.67
C GLN A 54 -6.70 -8.34 2.03
N THR A 55 -7.67 -8.72 2.88
CA THR A 55 -8.66 -7.80 3.43
C THR A 55 -8.10 -7.17 4.70
N PRO A 56 -8.28 -5.86 4.92
CA PRO A 56 -7.93 -5.24 6.19
C PRO A 56 -8.76 -5.85 7.32
N THR A 57 -8.10 -6.18 8.42
CA THR A 57 -8.72 -6.76 9.62
C THR A 57 -8.59 -5.80 10.80
N SER A 58 -9.47 -5.92 11.77
CA SER A 58 -9.38 -5.18 13.02
C SER A 58 -9.13 -6.15 14.17
N PRO A 59 -8.07 -5.96 14.98
CA PRO A 59 -6.90 -5.13 14.71
C PRO A 59 -6.05 -5.68 13.55
N PRO A 60 -5.05 -4.99 13.02
CA PRO A 60 -4.51 -3.70 13.48
C PRO A 60 -5.20 -2.45 12.91
N HIS A 61 -6.08 -2.60 11.91
CA HIS A 61 -6.76 -1.45 11.32
C HIS A 61 -8.01 -1.05 12.13
N PRO A 62 -8.47 0.20 12.01
CA PRO A 62 -9.73 0.63 12.62
C PRO A 62 -10.90 -0.26 12.19
N ALA A 63 -11.80 -0.59 13.13
CA ALA A 63 -12.97 -1.44 12.83
C ALA A 63 -13.86 -0.83 11.73
N GLU A 64 -13.97 0.50 11.69
CA GLU A 64 -14.66 1.24 10.66
C GLU A 64 -14.09 1.00 9.26
N VAL A 65 -12.77 0.87 9.13
CA VAL A 65 -12.11 0.52 7.86
C VAL A 65 -12.37 -0.93 7.51
N ALA A 66 -12.12 -1.85 8.46
CA ALA A 66 -12.25 -3.28 8.23
C ALA A 66 -13.67 -3.67 7.79
N SER A 67 -14.70 -3.05 8.38
CA SER A 67 -16.10 -3.33 8.08
C SER A 67 -16.55 -2.94 6.66
N ARG A 68 -15.77 -2.15 5.94
CA ARG A 68 -16.09 -1.72 4.57
C ARG A 68 -15.69 -2.73 3.49
N PHE A 69 -14.98 -3.78 3.87
CA PHE A 69 -14.42 -4.73 2.91
C PHE A 69 -14.89 -6.15 3.20
N GLU A 70 -15.27 -6.83 2.13
CA GLU A 70 -15.67 -8.23 2.20
C GLU A 70 -14.44 -9.15 2.22
N GLY A 71 -14.41 -10.09 3.17
CA GLY A 71 -13.34 -11.05 3.31
C GLY A 71 -13.15 -11.91 2.05
N GLY A 72 -11.90 -12.06 1.64
CA GLY A 72 -11.52 -12.85 0.46
C GLY A 72 -11.82 -12.19 -0.90
N ARG A 73 -12.49 -11.02 -0.91
CA ARG A 73 -12.81 -10.30 -2.15
C ARG A 73 -12.13 -8.93 -2.26
N THR A 74 -11.17 -8.67 -1.40
CA THR A 74 -10.44 -7.40 -1.36
C THR A 74 -9.00 -7.61 -1.81
N ALA A 75 -8.56 -6.78 -2.75
CA ALA A 75 -7.15 -6.61 -3.06
C ALA A 75 -6.58 -5.46 -2.24
N SER A 76 -5.41 -5.66 -1.65
CA SER A 76 -4.68 -4.59 -0.97
C SER A 76 -3.43 -4.23 -1.77
N LEU A 77 -3.19 -2.91 -1.95
CA LEU A 77 -1.96 -2.42 -2.59
C LEU A 77 -0.85 -2.27 -1.55
N TYR A 78 0.32 -2.77 -1.92
CA TYR A 78 1.53 -2.76 -1.10
C TYR A 78 2.72 -2.24 -1.89
N ARG A 79 3.72 -1.74 -1.19
CA ARG A 79 5.07 -1.48 -1.71
C ARG A 79 5.08 -0.58 -2.94
N VAL A 80 4.21 0.42 -2.97
CA VAL A 80 4.22 1.44 -4.03
C VAL A 80 5.35 2.42 -3.73
N TYR A 81 6.54 2.08 -4.24
CA TYR A 81 7.76 2.85 -4.02
C TYR A 81 8.35 3.32 -5.36
N VAL A 82 8.84 4.54 -5.37
CA VAL A 82 9.63 5.09 -6.47
C VAL A 82 10.92 5.64 -5.87
N ARG A 83 12.06 5.25 -6.43
CA ARG A 83 13.34 5.81 -6.01
C ARG A 83 13.31 7.34 -6.09
N PRO A 84 13.85 8.07 -5.09
CA PRO A 84 13.78 9.54 -5.03
C PRO A 84 14.19 10.22 -6.34
N GLU A 85 15.28 9.78 -6.96
CA GLU A 85 15.84 10.32 -8.21
C GLU A 85 14.96 10.08 -9.44
N HIS A 86 13.94 9.21 -9.33
CA HIS A 86 12.99 8.88 -10.40
C HIS A 86 11.57 9.39 -10.15
N ARG A 87 11.33 10.11 -9.05
CA ARG A 87 10.02 10.68 -8.70
C ARG A 87 9.61 11.81 -9.65
N ARG A 88 8.34 12.20 -9.59
CA ARG A 88 7.73 13.29 -10.38
C ARG A 88 7.76 13.06 -11.90
N ARG A 89 7.84 11.78 -12.32
CA ARG A 89 7.85 11.33 -13.73
C ARG A 89 6.67 10.42 -14.08
N GLY A 90 5.62 10.41 -13.28
CA GLY A 90 4.44 9.58 -13.51
C GLY A 90 4.57 8.10 -13.10
N LEU A 91 5.76 7.64 -12.69
CA LEU A 91 6.01 6.22 -12.42
C LEU A 91 5.07 5.63 -11.37
N ALA A 92 4.83 6.32 -10.25
CA ALA A 92 3.89 5.82 -9.24
C ALA A 92 2.49 5.60 -9.82
N GLY A 93 2.02 6.54 -10.66
CA GLY A 93 0.73 6.40 -11.34
C GLY A 93 0.67 5.21 -12.29
N ALA A 94 1.73 5.02 -13.09
CA ALA A 94 1.82 3.86 -14.00
C ALA A 94 1.84 2.54 -13.24
N MET A 95 2.59 2.45 -12.15
CA MET A 95 2.65 1.25 -11.30
C MET A 95 1.30 0.93 -10.66
N VAL A 96 0.59 1.94 -10.15
CA VAL A 96 -0.76 1.78 -9.59
C VAL A 96 -1.74 1.36 -10.69
N GLY A 97 -1.63 1.93 -11.90
CA GLY A 97 -2.41 1.51 -13.06
C GLY A 97 -2.27 0.01 -13.35
N ALA A 98 -1.03 -0.49 -13.44
CA ALA A 98 -0.76 -1.91 -13.65
C ALA A 98 -1.37 -2.79 -12.53
N CYS A 99 -1.29 -2.35 -11.28
CA CYS A 99 -1.95 -3.06 -10.17
C CYS A 99 -3.47 -3.11 -10.34
N LEU A 100 -4.10 -1.99 -10.71
CA LEU A 100 -5.55 -1.93 -10.88
C LEU A 100 -6.03 -2.74 -12.10
N GLU A 101 -5.29 -2.76 -13.20
CA GLU A 101 -5.55 -3.62 -14.35
C GLU A 101 -5.46 -5.10 -13.97
N PHE A 102 -4.46 -5.49 -13.20
CA PHE A 102 -4.36 -6.85 -12.66
C PHE A 102 -5.57 -7.19 -11.78
N VAL A 103 -5.96 -6.31 -10.86
CA VAL A 103 -7.13 -6.51 -10.00
C VAL A 103 -8.40 -6.64 -10.84
N ALA A 104 -8.59 -5.79 -11.86
CA ALA A 104 -9.74 -5.84 -12.76
C ALA A 104 -9.82 -7.15 -13.58
N SER A 105 -8.66 -7.79 -13.84
CA SER A 105 -8.60 -9.08 -14.53
C SER A 105 -8.96 -10.29 -13.64
N ARG A 106 -9.31 -10.06 -12.39
CA ARG A 106 -9.61 -11.09 -11.39
C ARG A 106 -11.03 -10.94 -10.87
N ASP A 107 -11.97 -11.79 -11.32
CA ASP A 107 -13.40 -11.75 -10.96
C ASP A 107 -13.66 -11.84 -9.43
N ARG A 108 -12.69 -12.34 -8.69
CA ARG A 108 -12.81 -12.44 -7.24
C ARG A 108 -12.81 -11.10 -6.52
N TYR A 109 -12.16 -10.06 -7.08
CA TYR A 109 -11.98 -8.80 -6.39
C TYR A 109 -13.16 -7.85 -6.63
N THR A 110 -13.73 -7.34 -5.56
CA THR A 110 -14.81 -6.33 -5.57
C THR A 110 -14.39 -5.02 -4.91
N GLY A 111 -13.24 -4.99 -4.23
CA GLY A 111 -12.73 -3.81 -3.56
C GLY A 111 -11.21 -3.74 -3.58
N VAL A 112 -10.69 -2.51 -3.58
CA VAL A 112 -9.26 -2.24 -3.46
C VAL A 112 -9.00 -1.34 -2.27
N TYR A 113 -8.11 -1.80 -1.41
CA TYR A 113 -7.69 -1.11 -0.20
C TYR A 113 -6.21 -0.74 -0.24
N LEU A 114 -5.87 0.33 0.43
CA LEU A 114 -4.51 0.65 0.83
C LEU A 114 -4.50 1.58 2.05
N HIS A 115 -3.36 1.64 2.69
CA HIS A 115 -3.06 2.70 3.65
C HIS A 115 -1.69 3.31 3.38
N THR A 116 -1.47 4.52 3.85
CA THR A 116 -0.20 5.22 3.73
C THR A 116 0.15 5.97 5.01
N ASP A 117 1.43 6.10 5.27
CA ASP A 117 1.93 6.99 6.32
C ASP A 117 1.88 8.44 5.81
N ALA A 118 1.14 9.29 6.51
CA ALA A 118 0.97 10.69 6.16
C ALA A 118 2.26 11.52 6.27
N ARG A 119 3.25 11.02 6.99
CA ARG A 119 4.59 11.64 7.07
C ARG A 119 5.37 11.50 5.76
N THR A 120 4.97 10.57 4.88
CA THR A 120 5.57 10.44 3.55
C THR A 120 5.18 11.63 2.67
N PRO A 121 6.14 12.49 2.26
CA PRO A 121 5.81 13.71 1.52
C PRO A 121 5.04 13.42 0.23
N GLY A 122 3.86 14.04 0.09
CA GLY A 122 3.01 13.95 -1.09
C GLY A 122 2.23 12.64 -1.23
N ALA A 123 2.32 11.70 -0.27
CA ALA A 123 1.62 10.43 -0.38
C ALA A 123 0.10 10.60 -0.21
N VAL A 124 -0.33 11.35 0.78
CA VAL A 124 -1.77 11.60 1.02
C VAL A 124 -2.40 12.28 -0.20
N GLU A 125 -1.77 13.32 -0.74
CA GLU A 125 -2.25 14.03 -1.94
C GLU A 125 -2.27 13.14 -3.18
N PHE A 126 -1.27 12.27 -3.33
CA PHE A 126 -1.21 11.30 -4.42
C PHE A 126 -2.40 10.34 -4.38
N TRP A 127 -2.71 9.80 -3.21
CA TRP A 127 -3.79 8.84 -3.03
C TRP A 127 -5.18 9.49 -3.04
N SER A 128 -5.33 10.69 -2.46
CA SER A 128 -6.60 11.45 -2.47
C SER A 128 -7.08 11.82 -3.88
N ARG A 129 -6.17 11.92 -4.84
CA ARG A 129 -6.52 12.14 -6.26
C ARG A 129 -6.97 10.86 -6.99
N ARG A 130 -6.78 9.68 -6.39
CA ARG A 130 -7.02 8.38 -7.02
C ARG A 130 -8.08 7.54 -6.34
N GLY A 131 -8.38 7.86 -5.11
CA GLY A 131 -9.31 7.09 -4.30
C GLY A 131 -10.06 7.94 -3.30
N THR A 132 -10.89 7.27 -2.53
CA THR A 132 -11.67 7.87 -1.45
C THR A 132 -10.97 7.63 -0.12
N VAL A 133 -10.79 8.67 0.68
CA VAL A 133 -10.34 8.54 2.07
C VAL A 133 -11.44 7.82 2.84
N LEU A 134 -11.10 6.73 3.49
CA LEU A 134 -12.00 5.96 4.35
C LEU A 134 -11.89 6.41 5.81
N PHE A 135 -10.66 6.63 6.25
CA PHE A 135 -10.36 7.01 7.62
C PHE A 135 -8.99 7.70 7.67
N ASP A 136 -8.90 8.77 8.44
CA ASP A 136 -7.66 9.49 8.70
C ASP A 136 -7.39 9.46 10.21
N GLU A 137 -6.42 8.63 10.62
CA GLU A 137 -6.11 8.45 12.04
C GLU A 137 -5.61 9.71 12.72
N ARG A 138 -5.12 10.69 11.95
CA ARG A 138 -4.69 11.99 12.49
C ARG A 138 -5.85 12.81 13.03
N LEU A 139 -7.05 12.60 12.45
CA LEU A 139 -8.28 13.31 12.81
C LEU A 139 -9.07 12.59 13.90
N ALA A 140 -8.75 11.32 14.16
CA ALA A 140 -9.39 10.57 15.22
C ALA A 140 -8.92 11.07 16.58
N VAL A 141 -9.84 11.57 17.39
CA VAL A 141 -9.58 11.90 18.80
C VAL A 141 -9.40 10.57 19.54
N ASN A 142 -8.18 10.13 19.67
CA ASN A 142 -7.85 8.91 20.39
C ASN A 142 -7.80 9.17 21.90
N GLU A 143 -8.93 8.97 22.58
CA GLU A 143 -8.98 8.91 24.05
C GLU A 143 -8.26 7.67 24.63
N ALA A 144 -7.84 6.72 23.79
CA ALA A 144 -7.24 5.45 24.19
C ALA A 144 -5.78 5.27 23.72
N ARG A 145 -5.11 6.32 23.26
CA ARG A 145 -3.73 6.19 22.81
C ARG A 145 -2.79 6.07 24.01
N ASP A 146 -2.23 4.87 24.17
CA ASP A 146 -1.13 4.67 25.13
C ASP A 146 0.06 5.55 24.69
N ALA A 147 0.50 6.46 25.55
CA ALA A 147 1.50 7.50 25.29
C ALA A 147 2.91 6.95 24.95
N ARG A 148 3.07 5.65 24.76
CA ARG A 148 4.36 4.96 24.57
C ARG A 148 4.67 4.53 23.15
N GLU A 149 3.72 4.59 22.22
CA GLU A 149 3.97 4.30 20.80
C GLU A 149 3.95 5.61 20.02
N GLU A 150 5.00 5.83 19.21
CA GLU A 150 4.97 6.92 18.24
C GLU A 150 3.73 6.74 17.34
N PRO A 151 2.88 7.76 17.24
CA PRO A 151 1.65 7.64 16.50
C PRO A 151 1.94 7.40 15.03
N PHE A 152 1.54 6.24 14.49
CA PHE A 152 1.41 6.10 13.05
C PHE A 152 0.35 7.09 12.59
N GLU A 153 0.75 8.00 11.73
CA GLU A 153 -0.16 8.91 11.06
C GLU A 153 -0.70 8.23 9.80
N THR A 154 -1.55 7.22 9.99
CA THR A 154 -2.05 6.40 8.90
C THR A 154 -3.31 7.01 8.30
N VAL A 155 -3.36 7.05 6.96
CA VAL A 155 -4.57 7.39 6.20
C VAL A 155 -4.95 6.20 5.33
N HIS A 156 -6.20 5.80 5.42
CA HIS A 156 -6.78 4.63 4.75
C HIS A 156 -7.61 5.04 3.55
N PHE A 157 -7.48 4.29 2.46
CA PHE A 157 -8.13 4.60 1.18
C PHE A 157 -8.80 3.38 0.56
N ALA A 158 -9.90 3.63 -0.16
CA ALA A 158 -10.43 2.73 -1.17
C ALA A 158 -10.12 3.27 -2.56
N LEU A 159 -9.74 2.38 -3.47
CA LEU A 159 -9.62 2.71 -4.88
C LEU A 159 -10.75 2.05 -5.67
N ARG A 160 -11.12 2.66 -6.80
CA ARG A 160 -12.07 2.09 -7.74
C ARG A 160 -11.37 1.09 -8.64
N ILE A 161 -11.95 -0.09 -8.83
CA ILE A 161 -11.54 -1.04 -9.86
C ILE A 161 -11.98 -0.48 -11.22
N PRO A 162 -11.10 -0.41 -12.22
CA PRO A 162 -11.50 -0.04 -13.58
C PRO A 162 -12.55 -1.01 -14.12
N GLY A 163 -13.58 -0.49 -14.78
CA GLY A 163 -14.57 -1.29 -15.48
C GLY A 163 -14.09 -1.68 -16.87
#